data_85ed631c0a031c5f488bbbb33f68dbe2
#
_entry.id   85ed631c0a031c5f488bbbb33f68dbe2
#
_cell.length_a   1.000
_cell.length_b   1.000
_cell.length_c   1.000
_cell.angle_alpha   90.00
_cell.angle_beta   90.00
_cell.angle_gamma   90.00
#
_symmetry.space_group_name_H-M   'P 1'
#
loop_
_entity.id
_entity.type
_entity.pdbx_description
1 polymer ?
#
loop_
_entity_poly.entity_id
_entity_poly.type
_entity_poly.pdbx_seq_one_letter_code
_entity_poly.pdbx_strand_id
1 'polypeptide(L)'
;MDYEMANYGLWKELNDMTYKPGTSVAFCVTIPKLREVFAADFKDRVVHHLLIGKINDEIENRMTDCAIACRKGKGTLYGARRLREMMKEGGWYVKCDISGFFMSIDKDVLYRIVEDVVRKAIKEDVDWWLWLAKEIVYHRPEKDCELHGDKTLWKRLPDNKTLFRTNGRGLPIGNLTSQVFANLYLAAFDSWVVDRLGSEMRYIRYADDFVMIHPDKDYLLKILSGSRKWLKENRGLSLHERKVVIQKVERGVRFTGYFVKNGIIHPGKRARHNALLLATEWGEKETHTKEERRRMMCRYNSYMGLLSHCSSYKIRRKTWRLLGDYSGIVNINMKKIAV
;
A
#
# COMPACT_ATOMS: atom_id res chain seq x y z
N MET A 1 15.58 26.72 11.30
CA MET A 1 15.44 25.81 12.46
C MET A 1 16.75 25.10 12.62
N ASP A 2 17.38 25.21 13.76
CA ASP A 2 18.65 24.56 14.05
C ASP A 2 18.40 23.05 14.25
N TYR A 3 18.87 22.24 13.31
CA TYR A 3 18.68 20.79 13.34
C TYR A 3 19.32 20.14 14.58
N GLU A 4 20.42 20.70 15.05
CA GLU A 4 21.12 20.17 16.24
C GLU A 4 20.27 20.36 17.49
N MET A 5 19.69 21.53 17.66
CA MET A 5 18.81 21.82 18.80
C MET A 5 17.54 20.98 18.76
N ALA A 6 16.93 20.80 17.58
CA ALA A 6 15.73 19.96 17.42
C ALA A 6 16.03 18.47 17.73
N ASN A 7 17.17 17.97 17.25
CA ASN A 7 17.59 16.59 17.53
C ASN A 7 17.95 16.39 19.00
N TYR A 8 18.60 17.36 19.65
CA TYR A 8 18.89 17.32 21.07
C TYR A 8 17.61 17.32 21.92
N GLY A 9 16.63 18.16 21.55
CA GLY A 9 15.32 18.18 22.21
C GLY A 9 14.61 16.83 22.12
N LEU A 10 14.57 16.22 20.93
CA LEU A 10 13.97 14.90 20.73
C LEU A 10 14.72 13.81 21.51
N TRP A 11 16.06 13.85 21.51
CA TRP A 11 16.88 12.91 22.26
C TRP A 11 16.55 12.98 23.76
N LYS A 12 16.41 14.20 24.32
CA LYS A 12 16.03 14.40 25.71
C LYS A 12 14.62 13.87 26.00
N GLU A 13 13.61 14.19 25.15
CA GLU A 13 12.25 13.67 25.29
C GLU A 13 12.23 12.13 25.31
N LEU A 14 13.05 11.49 24.49
CA LEU A 14 13.15 10.02 24.42
C LEU A 14 13.82 9.44 25.66
N ASN A 15 14.96 10.01 26.13
CA ASN A 15 15.65 9.53 27.31
C ASN A 15 14.81 9.69 28.58
N ASP A 16 14.12 10.81 28.71
CA ASP A 16 13.28 11.10 29.88
C ASP A 16 11.92 10.38 29.82
N MET A 17 11.65 9.60 28.75
CA MET A 17 10.36 8.94 28.46
C MET A 17 9.17 9.93 28.46
N THR A 18 9.42 11.16 28.03
CA THR A 18 8.42 12.24 27.97
C THR A 18 7.93 12.52 26.55
N TYR A 19 8.51 11.85 25.54
CA TYR A 19 8.09 12.01 24.16
C TYR A 19 6.59 11.80 24.00
N LYS A 20 5.96 12.74 23.30
CA LYS A 20 4.59 12.63 22.77
C LYS A 20 4.60 12.96 21.29
N PRO A 21 3.80 12.23 20.48
CA PRO A 21 3.62 12.59 19.08
C PRO A 21 3.14 14.03 18.93
N GLY A 22 3.69 14.72 17.93
CA GLY A 22 3.32 16.09 17.58
C GLY A 22 2.05 16.20 16.76
N THR A 23 1.63 17.44 16.52
CA THR A 23 0.46 17.74 15.68
C THR A 23 0.67 17.27 14.25
N SER A 24 -0.25 16.47 13.75
CA SER A 24 -0.23 15.97 12.37
C SER A 24 -0.90 16.95 11.41
N VAL A 25 -0.51 16.87 10.12
CA VAL A 25 -1.25 17.57 9.05
C VAL A 25 -2.15 16.56 8.35
N ALA A 26 -3.46 16.79 8.40
CA ALA A 26 -4.45 15.94 7.72
C ALA A 26 -4.95 16.61 6.44
N PHE A 27 -4.99 15.87 5.35
CA PHE A 27 -5.51 16.34 4.05
C PHE A 27 -6.13 15.19 3.25
N CYS A 28 -6.97 15.55 2.27
CA CYS A 28 -7.55 14.59 1.36
C CYS A 28 -6.84 14.61 0.01
N VAL A 29 -6.47 13.41 -0.49
CA VAL A 29 -6.03 13.21 -1.88
C VAL A 29 -7.19 12.63 -2.70
N THR A 30 -7.38 13.14 -3.93
CA THR A 30 -8.47 12.69 -4.81
C THR A 30 -8.00 11.71 -5.88
N ILE A 31 -6.72 11.70 -6.19
CA ILE A 31 -6.11 10.86 -7.20
C ILE A 31 -5.16 9.87 -6.53
N PRO A 32 -5.26 8.59 -6.83
CA PRO A 32 -6.15 7.91 -7.79
C PRO A 32 -7.56 7.63 -7.25
N LYS A 33 -7.81 7.88 -5.99
CA LYS A 33 -9.07 7.67 -5.27
C LYS A 33 -9.08 8.56 -4.04
N LEU A 34 -10.25 9.09 -3.68
CA LEU A 34 -10.41 9.89 -2.47
C LEU A 34 -9.95 9.10 -1.23
N ARG A 35 -8.99 9.67 -0.52
CA ARG A 35 -8.41 9.14 0.72
C ARG A 35 -8.02 10.27 1.64
N GLU A 36 -8.22 10.05 2.92
CA GLU A 36 -7.65 10.84 3.99
C GLU A 36 -6.19 10.41 4.22
N VAL A 37 -5.31 11.37 4.42
CA VAL A 37 -3.88 11.16 4.70
C VAL A 37 -3.50 12.01 5.90
N PHE A 38 -2.75 11.42 6.83
CA PHE A 38 -2.14 12.10 7.95
C PHE A 38 -0.63 12.12 7.75
N ALA A 39 -0.07 13.30 7.55
CA ALA A 39 1.36 13.50 7.57
C ALA A 39 1.80 13.80 9.01
N ALA A 40 2.52 12.87 9.61
CA ALA A 40 3.10 13.05 10.93
C ALA A 40 4.15 14.17 10.93
N ASP A 41 4.34 14.83 12.07
CA ASP A 41 5.44 15.77 12.28
C ASP A 41 6.79 15.14 11.94
N PHE A 42 7.79 15.96 11.64
CA PHE A 42 9.10 15.44 11.24
C PHE A 42 9.76 14.64 12.38
N LYS A 43 9.66 15.11 13.61
CA LYS A 43 10.21 14.38 14.77
C LYS A 43 9.58 13.00 14.91
N ASP A 44 8.27 12.87 14.67
CA ASP A 44 7.57 11.59 14.75
C ASP A 44 8.01 10.62 13.66
N ARG A 45 8.31 11.13 12.45
CA ARG A 45 8.87 10.29 11.39
C ARG A 45 10.23 9.73 11.79
N VAL A 46 11.07 10.51 12.45
CA VAL A 46 12.35 10.03 13.00
C VAL A 46 12.11 8.90 14.00
N VAL A 47 11.17 9.09 14.93
CA VAL A 47 10.80 8.09 15.94
C VAL A 47 10.20 6.83 15.29
N HIS A 48 9.36 6.98 14.27
CA HIS A 48 8.83 5.84 13.52
C HIS A 48 9.96 5.02 12.87
N HIS A 49 10.95 5.69 12.27
CA HIS A 49 12.11 5.02 11.69
C HIS A 49 12.99 4.36 12.75
N LEU A 50 13.16 4.99 13.90
CA LEU A 50 13.91 4.44 15.01
C LEU A 50 13.32 3.11 15.50
N LEU A 51 12.01 3.09 15.78
CA LEU A 51 11.33 1.86 16.23
C LEU A 51 11.39 0.77 15.15
N ILE A 52 10.95 1.09 13.92
CA ILE A 52 10.91 0.10 12.85
C ILE A 52 12.32 -0.40 12.52
N GLY A 53 13.33 0.46 12.47
CA GLY A 53 14.73 0.06 12.25
C GLY A 53 15.22 -0.98 13.26
N LYS A 54 14.79 -0.85 14.53
CA LYS A 54 15.19 -1.76 15.61
C LYS A 54 14.51 -3.13 15.54
N ILE A 55 13.23 -3.18 15.12
CA ILE A 55 12.43 -4.42 15.16
C ILE A 55 12.14 -5.03 13.79
N ASN A 56 12.67 -4.45 12.70
CA ASN A 56 12.34 -4.86 11.34
C ASN A 56 12.66 -6.32 11.03
N ASP A 57 13.80 -6.81 11.49
CA ASP A 57 14.24 -8.19 11.19
C ASP A 57 13.25 -9.21 11.78
N GLU A 58 12.79 -8.98 13.02
CA GLU A 58 11.78 -9.85 13.63
C GLU A 58 10.42 -9.71 12.93
N ILE A 59 10.05 -8.52 12.44
CA ILE A 59 8.84 -8.33 11.63
C ILE A 59 8.94 -9.13 10.33
N GLU A 60 10.07 -9.02 9.61
CA GLU A 60 10.29 -9.75 8.35
C GLU A 60 10.27 -11.28 8.57
N ASN A 61 10.84 -11.78 9.68
CA ASN A 61 10.82 -13.21 10.04
C ASN A 61 9.40 -13.76 10.26
N ARG A 62 8.45 -12.92 10.66
CA ARG A 62 7.04 -13.32 10.86
C ARG A 62 6.19 -13.28 9.60
N MET A 63 6.67 -12.59 8.59
CA MET A 63 5.90 -12.40 7.37
C MET A 63 6.24 -13.47 6.32
N THR A 64 5.22 -14.11 5.79
CA THR A 64 5.36 -14.98 4.61
C THR A 64 5.84 -14.19 3.39
N ASP A 65 6.41 -14.89 2.42
CA ASP A 65 6.79 -14.28 1.14
C ASP A 65 5.60 -13.78 0.30
N CYS A 66 4.41 -14.24 0.66
CA CYS A 66 3.16 -13.85 0.03
C CYS A 66 2.73 -12.42 0.31
N ALA A 67 3.13 -11.84 1.45
CA ALA A 67 2.88 -10.43 1.79
C ALA A 67 3.91 -9.55 1.08
N ILE A 68 3.45 -8.71 0.14
CA ILE A 68 4.36 -8.00 -0.78
C ILE A 68 4.28 -6.47 -0.71
N ALA A 69 3.35 -5.91 0.07
CA ALA A 69 3.24 -4.47 0.22
C ALA A 69 4.32 -3.92 1.17
N CYS A 70 4.89 -2.76 0.84
CA CYS A 70 5.82 -2.01 1.69
C CYS A 70 7.00 -2.84 2.24
N ARG A 71 7.51 -3.78 1.46
CA ARG A 71 8.68 -4.61 1.79
C ARG A 71 9.78 -4.41 0.76
N LYS A 72 11.05 -4.41 1.20
CA LYS A 72 12.22 -4.25 0.34
C LYS A 72 12.28 -5.35 -0.72
N GLY A 73 12.54 -4.97 -1.97
CA GLY A 73 12.61 -5.91 -3.11
C GLY A 73 11.24 -6.42 -3.60
N LYS A 74 10.14 -6.10 -2.92
CA LYS A 74 8.78 -6.48 -3.30
C LYS A 74 7.99 -5.25 -3.80
N GLY A 75 6.71 -5.40 -4.07
CA GLY A 75 5.86 -4.31 -4.55
C GLY A 75 4.98 -4.71 -5.73
N THR A 76 4.40 -3.74 -6.41
CA THR A 76 3.34 -3.97 -7.42
C THR A 76 3.82 -4.80 -8.62
N LEU A 77 5.02 -4.54 -9.14
CA LEU A 77 5.58 -5.30 -10.26
C LEU A 77 5.99 -6.71 -9.85
N TYR A 78 6.61 -6.85 -8.67
CA TYR A 78 6.91 -8.17 -8.10
C TYR A 78 5.61 -8.98 -7.96
N GLY A 79 4.55 -8.38 -7.44
CA GLY A 79 3.23 -9.01 -7.33
C GLY A 79 2.67 -9.48 -8.66
N ALA A 80 2.78 -8.68 -9.71
CA ALA A 80 2.32 -9.08 -11.04
C ALA A 80 3.14 -10.25 -11.63
N ARG A 81 4.46 -10.27 -11.39
CA ARG A 81 5.34 -11.37 -11.81
C ARG A 81 5.04 -12.65 -11.03
N ARG A 82 4.91 -12.57 -9.70
CA ARG A 82 4.55 -13.71 -8.87
C ARG A 82 3.17 -14.26 -9.24
N LEU A 83 2.18 -13.39 -9.43
CA LEU A 83 0.85 -13.81 -9.88
C LEU A 83 0.89 -14.53 -11.23
N ARG A 84 1.72 -14.08 -12.17
CA ARG A 84 1.94 -14.77 -13.45
C ARG A 84 2.43 -16.21 -13.25
N GLU A 85 3.36 -16.42 -12.34
CA GLU A 85 3.86 -17.77 -12.02
C GLU A 85 2.76 -18.61 -11.36
N MET A 86 2.04 -18.06 -10.39
CA MET A 86 0.91 -18.73 -9.73
C MET A 86 -0.17 -19.22 -10.71
N MET A 87 -0.38 -18.48 -11.81
CA MET A 87 -1.41 -18.81 -12.81
C MET A 87 -1.01 -19.92 -13.78
N LYS A 88 0.25 -20.38 -13.80
CA LYS A 88 0.72 -21.43 -14.73
C LYS A 88 0.04 -22.77 -14.53
N GLU A 89 -0.31 -23.10 -13.30
CA GLU A 89 -0.99 -24.35 -12.95
C GLU A 89 -2.48 -24.37 -13.34
N GLY A 90 -3.02 -23.23 -13.81
CA GLY A 90 -4.43 -23.12 -14.14
C GLY A 90 -5.35 -23.09 -12.90
N GLY A 91 -6.62 -23.46 -13.11
CA GLY A 91 -7.60 -23.58 -12.04
C GLY A 91 -8.45 -22.33 -11.83
N TRP A 92 -8.88 -22.15 -10.59
CA TRP A 92 -9.74 -21.05 -10.16
C TRP A 92 -8.99 -20.08 -9.26
N TYR A 93 -9.37 -18.81 -9.33
CA TYR A 93 -8.89 -17.83 -8.37
C TYR A 93 -10.03 -17.18 -7.60
N VAL A 94 -9.74 -16.84 -6.36
CA VAL A 94 -10.53 -15.91 -5.55
C VAL A 94 -9.68 -14.67 -5.32
N LYS A 95 -10.23 -13.52 -5.65
CA LYS A 95 -9.66 -12.23 -5.29
C LYS A 95 -10.56 -11.54 -4.29
N CYS A 96 -9.98 -11.03 -3.19
CA CYS A 96 -10.68 -10.36 -2.11
C CYS A 96 -10.01 -9.02 -1.76
N ASP A 97 -10.82 -8.17 -1.11
CA ASP A 97 -10.39 -6.87 -0.55
C ASP A 97 -10.99 -6.79 0.87
N ILE A 98 -10.20 -6.40 1.86
CA ILE A 98 -10.67 -6.22 3.23
C ILE A 98 -11.36 -4.86 3.36
N SER A 99 -12.58 -4.85 3.89
CA SER A 99 -13.37 -3.63 4.01
C SER A 99 -12.78 -2.68 5.04
N GLY A 100 -12.49 -1.43 4.63
CA GLY A 100 -12.04 -0.40 5.55
C GLY A 100 -10.76 -0.75 6.33
N PHE A 101 -9.88 -1.60 5.80
CA PHE A 101 -8.79 -2.26 6.53
C PHE A 101 -8.05 -1.35 7.52
N PHE A 102 -7.42 -0.27 7.04
CA PHE A 102 -6.66 0.63 7.91
C PHE A 102 -7.50 1.24 9.04
N MET A 103 -8.76 1.56 8.77
CA MET A 103 -9.68 2.17 9.74
C MET A 103 -10.29 1.14 10.71
N SER A 104 -10.19 -0.14 10.40
CA SER A 104 -10.78 -1.22 11.19
C SER A 104 -9.78 -1.93 12.10
N ILE A 105 -8.50 -1.61 12.01
CA ILE A 105 -7.45 -2.21 12.86
C ILE A 105 -7.74 -1.89 14.32
N ASP A 106 -7.79 -2.94 15.13
CA ASP A 106 -7.93 -2.85 16.57
C ASP A 106 -6.55 -2.60 17.20
N LYS A 107 -6.41 -1.48 17.91
CA LYS A 107 -5.11 -1.06 18.45
C LYS A 107 -4.64 -1.94 19.61
N ASP A 108 -5.57 -2.54 20.38
CA ASP A 108 -5.20 -3.44 21.46
C ASP A 108 -4.69 -4.78 20.92
N VAL A 109 -5.35 -5.30 19.88
CA VAL A 109 -4.84 -6.49 19.17
C VAL A 109 -3.51 -6.20 18.51
N LEU A 110 -3.36 -5.05 17.86
CA LEU A 110 -2.11 -4.63 17.23
C LEU A 110 -0.99 -4.50 18.26
N TYR A 111 -1.25 -3.81 19.40
CA TYR A 111 -0.23 -3.59 20.41
C TYR A 111 0.30 -4.91 20.97
N ARG A 112 -0.56 -5.89 21.25
CA ARG A 112 -0.12 -7.24 21.70
C ARG A 112 0.80 -7.91 20.69
N ILE A 113 0.53 -7.75 19.39
CA ILE A 113 1.38 -8.30 18.32
C ILE A 113 2.73 -7.56 18.29
N VAL A 114 2.72 -6.23 18.39
CA VAL A 114 3.94 -5.40 18.41
C VAL A 114 4.76 -5.66 19.69
N GLU A 115 4.12 -5.77 20.82
CA GLU A 115 4.77 -6.12 22.09
C GLU A 115 5.53 -7.44 21.99
N ASP A 116 4.91 -8.50 21.43
CA ASP A 116 5.58 -9.79 21.24
C ASP A 116 6.77 -9.69 20.25
N VAL A 117 6.66 -8.84 19.21
CA VAL A 117 7.80 -8.53 18.32
C VAL A 117 8.92 -7.84 19.07
N VAL A 118 8.62 -6.78 19.84
CA VAL A 118 9.60 -6.02 20.61
C VAL A 118 10.35 -6.93 21.59
N ARG A 119 9.62 -7.73 22.39
CA ARG A 119 10.22 -8.65 23.37
C ARG A 119 11.12 -9.72 22.74
N LYS A 120 10.83 -10.14 21.49
CA LYS A 120 11.67 -11.09 20.77
C LYS A 120 12.89 -10.45 20.12
N ALA A 121 12.70 -9.27 19.51
CA ALA A 121 13.75 -8.56 18.81
C ALA A 121 14.79 -7.92 19.72
N ILE A 122 14.38 -7.51 20.94
CA ILE A 122 15.17 -6.63 21.80
C ILE A 122 15.45 -7.35 23.12
N LYS A 123 16.70 -7.26 23.59
CA LYS A 123 17.14 -7.90 24.85
C LYS A 123 17.48 -6.90 25.95
N GLU A 124 17.82 -5.67 25.57
CA GLU A 124 18.17 -4.58 26.49
C GLU A 124 17.14 -3.46 26.38
N ASP A 125 16.87 -2.78 27.48
CA ASP A 125 15.95 -1.64 27.56
C ASP A 125 14.53 -1.95 27.01
N VAL A 126 14.07 -3.19 27.16
CA VAL A 126 12.81 -3.68 26.59
C VAL A 126 11.64 -2.80 27.00
N ASP A 127 11.57 -2.36 28.25
CA ASP A 127 10.48 -1.54 28.78
C ASP A 127 10.44 -0.15 28.12
N TRP A 128 11.60 0.43 27.81
CA TRP A 128 11.71 1.67 27.05
C TRP A 128 11.13 1.52 25.63
N TRP A 129 11.50 0.43 24.95
CA TRP A 129 10.98 0.16 23.60
C TRP A 129 9.49 -0.16 23.59
N LEU A 130 8.98 -0.83 24.60
CA LEU A 130 7.55 -1.08 24.78
C LEU A 130 6.78 0.21 25.02
N TRP A 131 7.31 1.12 25.86
CA TRP A 131 6.75 2.45 26.04
C TRP A 131 6.68 3.20 24.71
N LEU A 132 7.78 3.26 23.94
CA LEU A 132 7.81 3.94 22.66
C LEU A 132 6.81 3.33 21.65
N ALA A 133 6.76 2.02 21.57
CA ALA A 133 5.79 1.31 20.72
C ALA A 133 4.34 1.64 21.12
N LYS A 134 4.06 1.77 22.42
CA LYS A 134 2.76 2.13 22.95
C LYS A 134 2.36 3.55 22.54
N GLU A 135 3.26 4.53 22.68
CA GLU A 135 3.02 5.91 22.26
C GLU A 135 2.67 5.98 20.77
N ILE A 136 3.35 5.21 19.91
CA ILE A 136 3.11 5.18 18.46
C ILE A 136 1.80 4.47 18.12
N VAL A 137 1.53 3.27 18.68
CA VAL A 137 0.34 2.47 18.32
C VAL A 137 -0.94 3.15 18.77
N TYR A 138 -0.94 3.72 19.98
CA TYR A 138 -2.15 4.37 20.54
C TYR A 138 -2.30 5.83 20.13
N HIS A 139 -1.32 6.42 19.43
CA HIS A 139 -1.45 7.78 18.94
C HIS A 139 -2.75 7.96 18.13
N ARG A 140 -3.43 9.08 18.37
CA ARG A 140 -4.71 9.46 17.76
C ARG A 140 -4.60 10.80 17.05
N PRO A 141 -3.98 10.82 15.85
CA PRO A 141 -3.74 12.08 15.14
C PRO A 141 -5.02 12.82 14.77
N GLU A 142 -6.16 12.12 14.69
CA GLU A 142 -7.46 12.76 14.44
C GLU A 142 -7.94 13.67 15.58
N LYS A 143 -7.32 13.58 16.77
CA LYS A 143 -7.61 14.47 17.90
C LYS A 143 -6.75 15.72 17.94
N ASP A 144 -5.57 15.64 17.31
CA ASP A 144 -4.59 16.72 17.26
C ASP A 144 -3.99 16.80 15.85
N CYS A 145 -4.69 17.49 14.96
CA CYS A 145 -4.22 17.72 13.59
C CYS A 145 -4.70 19.04 13.01
N GLU A 146 -3.89 19.57 12.11
CA GLU A 146 -4.26 20.69 11.25
C GLU A 146 -4.89 20.16 9.95
N LEU A 147 -6.06 20.67 9.59
CA LEU A 147 -6.75 20.31 8.35
C LEU A 147 -6.31 21.19 7.20
N HIS A 148 -5.65 20.61 6.19
CA HIS A 148 -5.18 21.31 5.00
C HIS A 148 -6.01 20.94 3.75
N GLY A 149 -6.10 21.87 2.81
CA GLY A 149 -6.82 21.71 1.55
C GLY A 149 -8.34 21.84 1.68
N ASP A 150 -9.07 21.21 0.76
CA ASP A 150 -10.55 21.30 0.72
C ASP A 150 -11.19 20.41 1.81
N LYS A 151 -11.65 21.07 2.87
CA LYS A 151 -12.30 20.44 4.02
C LYS A 151 -13.64 19.76 3.67
N THR A 152 -14.27 20.12 2.55
CA THR A 152 -15.56 19.51 2.13
C THR A 152 -15.39 18.06 1.69
N LEU A 153 -14.17 17.65 1.32
CA LEU A 153 -13.86 16.30 0.89
C LEU A 153 -14.08 15.26 2.00
N TRP A 154 -13.91 15.62 3.27
CA TRP A 154 -14.20 14.70 4.38
C TRP A 154 -15.67 14.31 4.47
N LYS A 155 -16.60 15.20 4.09
CA LYS A 155 -18.03 14.88 4.02
C LYS A 155 -18.35 13.80 2.97
N ARG A 156 -17.48 13.62 1.97
CA ARG A 156 -17.62 12.63 0.90
C ARG A 156 -16.99 11.27 1.22
N LEU A 157 -16.22 11.18 2.31
CA LEU A 157 -15.63 9.92 2.75
C LEU A 157 -16.69 9.08 3.48
N PRO A 158 -16.82 7.78 3.15
CA PRO A 158 -17.59 6.84 3.97
C PRO A 158 -17.00 6.73 5.38
N ASP A 159 -17.82 6.33 6.36
CA ASP A 159 -17.42 6.23 7.77
C ASP A 159 -16.21 5.31 7.98
N ASN A 160 -16.15 4.21 7.24
CA ASN A 160 -15.04 3.26 7.29
C ASN A 160 -13.82 3.69 6.44
N LYS A 161 -13.69 4.98 6.08
CA LYS A 161 -12.57 5.54 5.30
C LYS A 161 -12.00 6.82 5.90
N THR A 162 -12.37 7.17 7.11
CA THR A 162 -11.83 8.31 7.86
C THR A 162 -11.58 7.94 9.31
N LEU A 163 -10.45 8.36 9.88
CA LEU A 163 -10.12 8.13 11.31
C LEU A 163 -11.06 8.90 12.24
N PHE A 164 -11.59 10.04 11.81
CA PHE A 164 -12.49 10.85 12.64
C PHE A 164 -13.77 10.12 13.08
N ARG A 165 -14.09 8.98 12.46
CA ARG A 165 -15.30 8.19 12.75
C ARG A 165 -15.03 6.76 13.24
N THR A 166 -13.77 6.47 13.64
CA THR A 166 -13.37 5.11 14.06
C THR A 166 -13.45 4.85 15.57
N ASN A 167 -13.80 5.86 16.37
CA ASN A 167 -13.81 5.79 17.83
C ASN A 167 -12.50 5.26 18.44
N GLY A 168 -11.35 5.68 17.85
CA GLY A 168 -10.01 5.33 18.33
C GLY A 168 -9.43 4.04 17.75
N ARG A 169 -10.15 3.34 16.90
CA ARG A 169 -9.60 2.25 16.06
C ARG A 169 -8.85 2.84 14.87
N GLY A 170 -8.17 1.97 14.17
CA GLY A 170 -7.51 2.31 12.90
C GLY A 170 -6.13 2.91 13.04
N LEU A 171 -5.46 2.93 11.89
CA LEU A 171 -4.13 3.52 11.72
C LEU A 171 -4.17 4.64 10.68
N PRO A 172 -3.45 5.75 10.90
CA PRO A 172 -3.37 6.85 9.97
C PRO A 172 -2.69 6.43 8.67
N ILE A 173 -3.31 6.74 7.52
CA ILE A 173 -2.67 6.54 6.22
C ILE A 173 -1.67 7.67 6.01
N GLY A 174 -0.42 7.34 5.73
CA GLY A 174 0.67 8.30 5.49
C GLY A 174 1.94 7.99 6.27
N ASN A 175 1.86 7.25 7.37
CA ASN A 175 2.98 6.93 8.23
C ASN A 175 3.64 5.59 7.91
N LEU A 176 4.96 5.51 8.08
CA LEU A 176 5.74 4.28 7.90
C LEU A 176 5.22 3.16 8.81
N THR A 177 5.07 3.45 10.10
CA THR A 177 4.62 2.49 11.11
C THR A 177 3.24 1.92 10.77
N SER A 178 2.31 2.74 10.27
CA SER A 178 0.99 2.28 9.87
C SER A 178 1.05 1.22 8.75
N GLN A 179 1.94 1.38 7.78
CA GLN A 179 2.11 0.45 6.68
C GLN A 179 2.73 -0.87 7.14
N VAL A 180 3.77 -0.80 7.97
CA VAL A 180 4.47 -1.96 8.51
C VAL A 180 3.55 -2.73 9.47
N PHE A 181 2.91 -2.04 10.39
CA PHE A 181 1.99 -2.62 11.37
C PHE A 181 0.74 -3.23 10.73
N ALA A 182 0.21 -2.63 9.67
CA ALA A 182 -0.89 -3.21 8.91
C ALA A 182 -0.50 -4.55 8.25
N ASN A 183 0.72 -4.68 7.74
CA ASN A 183 1.23 -5.94 7.24
C ASN A 183 1.40 -6.97 8.35
N LEU A 184 2.02 -6.58 9.47
CA LEU A 184 2.23 -7.44 10.63
C LEU A 184 0.89 -7.93 11.23
N TYR A 185 -0.12 -7.07 11.26
CA TYR A 185 -1.47 -7.42 11.75
C TYR A 185 -2.10 -8.59 11.01
N LEU A 186 -1.78 -8.77 9.72
CA LEU A 186 -2.27 -9.86 8.87
C LEU A 186 -1.27 -11.03 8.72
N ALA A 187 -0.08 -10.97 9.31
CA ALA A 187 0.93 -12.02 9.12
C ALA A 187 0.42 -13.43 9.50
N ALA A 188 -0.25 -13.56 10.64
CA ALA A 188 -0.85 -14.84 11.05
C ALA A 188 -2.00 -15.31 10.12
N PHE A 189 -2.72 -14.38 9.50
CA PHE A 189 -3.71 -14.72 8.46
C PHE A 189 -3.03 -15.26 7.21
N ASP A 190 -1.92 -14.66 6.79
CA ASP A 190 -1.16 -15.15 5.63
C ASP A 190 -0.68 -16.59 5.85
N SER A 191 -0.09 -16.89 7.02
CA SER A 191 0.32 -18.26 7.38
C SER A 191 -0.88 -19.22 7.38
N TRP A 192 -2.01 -18.80 7.97
CA TRP A 192 -3.23 -19.59 8.00
C TRP A 192 -3.76 -19.93 6.60
N VAL A 193 -3.67 -18.99 5.64
CA VAL A 193 -4.08 -19.22 4.24
C VAL A 193 -3.09 -20.16 3.53
N VAL A 194 -1.79 -19.92 3.69
CA VAL A 194 -0.73 -20.73 3.06
C VAL A 194 -0.82 -22.20 3.49
N ASP A 195 -0.99 -22.45 4.80
CA ASP A 195 -1.12 -23.82 5.34
C ASP A 195 -2.28 -24.57 4.68
N ARG A 196 -3.40 -23.89 4.45
CA ARG A 196 -4.59 -24.51 3.83
C ARG A 196 -4.48 -24.66 2.33
N LEU A 197 -3.80 -23.77 1.65
CA LEU A 197 -3.54 -23.90 0.22
C LEU A 197 -2.41 -24.92 -0.06
N GLY A 198 -1.65 -25.30 0.96
CA GLY A 198 -0.52 -26.25 0.88
C GLY A 198 0.68 -25.70 0.10
N SER A 199 0.68 -24.44 -0.28
CA SER A 199 1.80 -23.81 -0.99
C SER A 199 1.71 -22.28 -0.94
N GLU A 200 2.82 -21.62 -0.67
CA GLU A 200 2.96 -20.16 -0.83
C GLU A 200 2.77 -19.72 -2.29
N MET A 201 3.01 -20.58 -3.25
CA MET A 201 2.80 -20.29 -4.68
C MET A 201 1.32 -20.22 -5.08
N ARG A 202 0.39 -20.39 -4.13
CA ARG A 202 -1.06 -20.27 -4.37
C ARG A 202 -1.70 -19.08 -3.71
N TYR A 203 -0.90 -18.22 -3.05
CA TYR A 203 -1.38 -17.05 -2.33
C TYR A 203 -0.48 -15.83 -2.54
N ILE A 204 -1.09 -14.65 -2.62
CA ILE A 204 -0.39 -13.37 -2.66
C ILE A 204 -1.28 -12.26 -2.09
N ARG A 205 -0.70 -11.39 -1.25
CA ARG A 205 -1.39 -10.26 -0.64
C ARG A 205 -0.61 -8.95 -0.83
N TYR A 206 -1.33 -7.90 -1.22
CA TYR A 206 -0.85 -6.53 -1.25
C TYR A 206 -1.74 -5.67 -0.34
N ALA A 207 -1.31 -5.38 0.88
CA ALA A 207 -2.08 -4.71 1.93
C ALA A 207 -3.42 -5.43 2.21
N ASP A 208 -4.54 -4.82 1.83
CA ASP A 208 -5.91 -5.33 1.97
C ASP A 208 -6.39 -6.19 0.79
N ASP A 209 -5.69 -6.17 -0.34
CA ASP A 209 -6.03 -6.89 -1.58
C ASP A 209 -5.26 -8.20 -1.69
N PHE A 210 -5.92 -9.33 -1.81
CA PHE A 210 -5.26 -10.63 -1.91
C PHE A 210 -5.89 -11.57 -2.92
N VAL A 211 -5.10 -12.49 -3.44
CA VAL A 211 -5.49 -13.50 -4.43
C VAL A 211 -5.09 -14.88 -3.94
N MET A 212 -6.02 -15.82 -3.99
CA MET A 212 -5.82 -17.26 -3.79
C MET A 212 -6.10 -17.98 -5.09
N ILE A 213 -5.30 -19.01 -5.41
CA ILE A 213 -5.48 -19.86 -6.61
C ILE A 213 -5.51 -21.31 -6.17
N HIS A 214 -6.44 -22.10 -6.72
CA HIS A 214 -6.52 -23.54 -6.49
C HIS A 214 -7.18 -24.24 -7.69
N PRO A 215 -6.74 -25.46 -8.05
CA PRO A 215 -7.39 -26.23 -9.13
C PRO A 215 -8.86 -26.55 -8.83
N ASP A 216 -9.15 -26.93 -7.61
CA ASP A 216 -10.51 -27.24 -7.12
C ASP A 216 -11.22 -25.99 -6.64
N LYS A 217 -12.34 -25.67 -7.30
CA LYS A 217 -13.18 -24.52 -6.99
C LYS A 217 -13.87 -24.64 -5.62
N ASP A 218 -14.39 -25.81 -5.30
CA ASP A 218 -15.18 -26.00 -4.08
C ASP A 218 -14.28 -25.96 -2.85
N TYR A 219 -13.07 -26.49 -2.98
CA TYR A 219 -12.05 -26.35 -1.95
C TYR A 219 -11.67 -24.87 -1.74
N LEU A 220 -11.47 -24.13 -2.82
CA LEU A 220 -11.18 -22.69 -2.75
C LEU A 220 -12.30 -21.89 -2.10
N LEU A 221 -13.55 -22.26 -2.35
CA LEU A 221 -14.72 -21.65 -1.68
C LEU A 221 -14.77 -21.96 -0.17
N LYS A 222 -14.36 -23.17 0.24
CA LYS A 222 -14.22 -23.52 1.67
C LYS A 222 -13.15 -22.65 2.33
N ILE A 223 -11.98 -22.44 1.68
CA ILE A 223 -10.93 -21.55 2.19
C ILE A 223 -11.44 -20.11 2.27
N LEU A 224 -12.19 -19.61 1.29
CA LEU A 224 -12.78 -18.28 1.33
C LEU A 224 -13.73 -18.12 2.52
N SER A 225 -14.59 -19.10 2.78
CA SER A 225 -15.49 -19.11 3.94
C SER A 225 -14.71 -19.12 5.25
N GLY A 226 -13.69 -19.97 5.35
CA GLY A 226 -12.75 -20.00 6.48
C GLY A 226 -12.02 -18.69 6.69
N SER A 227 -11.60 -18.02 5.60
CA SER A 227 -10.94 -16.71 5.63
C SER A 227 -11.83 -15.63 6.24
N ARG A 228 -13.13 -15.61 5.86
CA ARG A 228 -14.13 -14.70 6.45
C ARG A 228 -14.27 -14.89 7.96
N LYS A 229 -14.41 -16.15 8.38
CA LYS A 229 -14.52 -16.52 9.79
C LYS A 229 -13.27 -16.13 10.55
N TRP A 230 -12.08 -16.52 10.05
CA TRP A 230 -10.81 -16.23 10.68
C TRP A 230 -10.57 -14.73 10.87
N LEU A 231 -10.76 -13.92 9.82
CA LEU A 231 -10.59 -12.47 9.88
C LEU A 231 -11.54 -11.83 10.88
N LYS A 232 -12.80 -12.26 10.93
CA LYS A 232 -13.79 -11.74 11.87
C LYS A 232 -13.42 -12.08 13.32
N GLU A 233 -13.11 -13.34 13.61
CA GLU A 233 -12.86 -13.85 14.96
C GLU A 233 -11.52 -13.40 15.53
N ASN A 234 -10.47 -13.37 14.71
CA ASN A 234 -9.11 -13.10 15.19
C ASN A 234 -8.67 -11.65 15.02
N ARG A 235 -9.32 -10.90 14.12
CA ARG A 235 -8.90 -9.52 13.79
C ARG A 235 -10.04 -8.50 13.79
N GLY A 236 -11.30 -8.92 13.95
CA GLY A 236 -12.44 -8.04 13.84
C GLY A 236 -12.63 -7.43 12.45
N LEU A 237 -12.09 -8.07 11.42
CA LEU A 237 -12.10 -7.60 10.03
C LEU A 237 -13.13 -8.34 9.20
N SER A 238 -13.62 -7.68 8.14
CA SER A 238 -14.56 -8.28 7.18
C SER A 238 -14.11 -8.07 5.74
N LEU A 239 -14.39 -9.03 4.87
CA LEU A 239 -14.19 -8.89 3.44
C LEU A 239 -15.23 -7.97 2.83
N HIS A 240 -14.83 -7.21 1.80
CA HIS A 240 -15.75 -6.37 1.05
C HIS A 240 -16.58 -7.23 0.09
N GLU A 241 -17.84 -7.51 0.42
CA GLU A 241 -18.67 -8.47 -0.30
C GLU A 241 -18.77 -8.23 -1.82
N ARG A 242 -18.93 -6.97 -2.24
CA ARG A 242 -19.03 -6.61 -3.67
C ARG A 242 -17.71 -6.68 -4.43
N LYS A 243 -16.58 -6.95 -3.76
CA LYS A 243 -15.26 -7.05 -4.38
C LYS A 243 -14.67 -8.45 -4.34
N VAL A 244 -15.42 -9.44 -3.91
CA VAL A 244 -15.03 -10.84 -4.05
C VAL A 244 -15.25 -11.27 -5.49
N VAL A 245 -14.17 -11.68 -6.16
CA VAL A 245 -14.20 -12.16 -7.55
C VAL A 245 -13.77 -13.62 -7.56
N ILE A 246 -14.58 -14.48 -8.16
CA ILE A 246 -14.32 -15.91 -8.32
C ILE A 246 -14.39 -16.24 -9.80
N GLN A 247 -13.28 -16.63 -10.41
CA GLN A 247 -13.21 -16.94 -11.84
C GLN A 247 -12.09 -17.95 -12.14
N LYS A 248 -12.13 -18.53 -13.34
CA LYS A 248 -11.00 -19.28 -13.89
C LYS A 248 -9.82 -18.36 -14.21
N VAL A 249 -8.60 -18.82 -13.97
CA VAL A 249 -7.38 -18.04 -14.21
C VAL A 249 -7.19 -17.65 -15.68
N GLU A 250 -7.71 -18.44 -16.63
CA GLU A 250 -7.65 -18.17 -18.08
C GLU A 250 -8.36 -16.86 -18.47
N ARG A 251 -9.33 -16.40 -17.65
CA ARG A 251 -9.99 -15.10 -17.86
C ARG A 251 -9.08 -13.92 -17.52
N GLY A 252 -7.95 -14.20 -16.86
CA GLY A 252 -6.98 -13.20 -16.42
C GLY A 252 -7.36 -12.58 -15.07
N VAL A 253 -6.33 -12.17 -14.32
CA VAL A 253 -6.44 -11.63 -12.97
C VAL A 253 -5.94 -10.19 -12.93
N ARG A 254 -6.70 -9.30 -12.31
CA ARG A 254 -6.29 -7.90 -12.05
C ARG A 254 -5.77 -7.78 -10.65
N PHE A 255 -4.51 -7.38 -10.53
CA PHE A 255 -3.85 -7.22 -9.23
C PHE A 255 -2.81 -6.11 -9.27
N THR A 256 -2.69 -5.32 -8.21
CA THR A 256 -1.68 -4.27 -8.03
C THR A 256 -1.47 -3.31 -9.21
N GLY A 257 -2.56 -3.01 -9.94
CA GLY A 257 -2.49 -2.09 -11.09
C GLY A 257 -2.13 -2.74 -12.43
N TYR A 258 -1.94 -4.06 -12.46
CA TYR A 258 -1.68 -4.87 -13.65
C TYR A 258 -2.85 -5.81 -13.97
N PHE A 259 -2.85 -6.34 -15.18
CA PHE A 259 -3.74 -7.41 -15.63
C PHE A 259 -2.88 -8.54 -16.20
N VAL A 260 -2.93 -9.71 -15.55
CA VAL A 260 -2.17 -10.90 -15.95
C VAL A 260 -3.10 -11.86 -16.64
N LYS A 261 -2.75 -12.27 -17.87
CA LYS A 261 -3.52 -13.22 -18.69
C LYS A 261 -2.59 -14.00 -19.62
N ASN A 262 -2.80 -15.30 -19.75
CA ASN A 262 -2.06 -16.18 -20.66
C ASN A 262 -0.52 -16.00 -20.55
N GLY A 263 -0.01 -15.92 -19.31
CA GLY A 263 1.42 -15.73 -19.06
C GLY A 263 1.95 -14.32 -19.38
N ILE A 264 1.09 -13.38 -19.80
CA ILE A 264 1.48 -12.02 -20.18
C ILE A 264 1.00 -11.03 -19.13
N ILE A 265 1.89 -10.12 -18.72
CA ILE A 265 1.56 -8.99 -17.85
C ILE A 265 1.18 -7.79 -18.72
N HIS A 266 -0.04 -7.31 -18.58
CA HIS A 266 -0.56 -6.12 -19.26
C HIS A 266 -0.70 -4.96 -18.27
N PRO A 267 -0.63 -3.70 -18.72
CA PRO A 267 -0.92 -2.56 -17.86
C PRO A 267 -2.41 -2.52 -17.51
N GLY A 268 -2.71 -2.10 -16.29
CA GLY A 268 -4.10 -1.90 -15.85
C GLY A 268 -4.81 -0.79 -16.62
N LYS A 269 -6.14 -0.85 -16.65
CA LYS A 269 -6.97 0.10 -17.42
C LYS A 269 -6.66 1.57 -17.11
N ARG A 270 -6.49 1.91 -15.81
CA ARG A 270 -6.24 3.29 -15.37
C ARG A 270 -4.89 3.81 -15.88
N ALA A 271 -3.80 3.05 -15.70
CA ALA A 271 -2.48 3.47 -16.14
C ALA A 271 -2.46 3.72 -17.65
N ARG A 272 -3.11 2.84 -18.42
CA ARG A 272 -3.28 2.98 -19.88
C ARG A 272 -4.09 4.22 -20.24
N HIS A 273 -5.24 4.42 -19.61
CA HIS A 273 -6.12 5.56 -19.89
C HIS A 273 -5.42 6.89 -19.56
N ASN A 274 -4.85 7.01 -18.38
CA ASN A 274 -4.20 8.25 -17.95
C ASN A 274 -2.94 8.58 -18.75
N ALA A 275 -2.19 7.57 -19.21
CA ALA A 275 -1.04 7.80 -20.08
C ALA A 275 -1.48 8.36 -21.46
N LEU A 276 -2.56 7.83 -22.03
CA LEU A 276 -3.13 8.34 -23.28
C LEU A 276 -3.70 9.74 -23.10
N LEU A 277 -4.49 9.97 -22.05
CA LEU A 277 -5.09 11.28 -21.75
C LEU A 277 -4.00 12.36 -21.60
N LEU A 278 -2.96 12.08 -20.82
CA LEU A 278 -1.83 12.99 -20.64
C LEU A 278 -1.16 13.37 -21.98
N ALA A 279 -0.99 12.38 -22.87
CA ALA A 279 -0.35 12.62 -24.15
C ALA A 279 -1.25 13.42 -25.10
N THR A 280 -2.57 13.18 -25.08
CA THR A 280 -3.55 14.00 -25.82
C THR A 280 -3.55 15.44 -25.31
N GLU A 281 -3.70 15.65 -23.99
CA GLU A 281 -3.67 17.00 -23.37
C GLU A 281 -2.39 17.78 -23.73
N TRP A 282 -1.28 17.06 -23.85
CA TRP A 282 -0.01 17.70 -24.20
C TRP A 282 0.08 18.02 -25.69
N GLY A 283 -0.29 17.08 -26.56
CA GLY A 283 -0.19 17.27 -28.02
C GLY A 283 -1.20 18.29 -28.59
N GLU A 284 -2.32 18.50 -27.90
CA GLU A 284 -3.34 19.48 -28.32
C GLU A 284 -3.03 20.93 -27.92
N LYS A 285 -2.09 21.14 -26.99
CA LYS A 285 -1.75 22.48 -26.51
C LYS A 285 -0.58 23.05 -27.31
N GLU A 286 -0.79 24.16 -28.01
CA GLU A 286 0.21 24.80 -28.89
C GLU A 286 1.44 25.31 -28.14
N THR A 287 1.27 25.82 -26.93
CA THR A 287 2.38 26.38 -26.14
C THR A 287 2.33 25.90 -24.70
N HIS A 288 3.50 25.66 -24.12
CA HIS A 288 3.66 25.27 -22.71
C HIS A 288 4.71 26.14 -22.01
N THR A 289 4.41 26.57 -20.80
CA THR A 289 5.40 27.19 -19.93
C THR A 289 6.50 26.20 -19.54
N LYS A 290 7.66 26.68 -19.09
CA LYS A 290 8.77 25.84 -18.63
C LYS A 290 8.34 24.90 -17.49
N GLU A 291 7.52 25.40 -16.57
CA GLU A 291 7.04 24.62 -15.42
C GLU A 291 6.03 23.56 -15.85
N GLU A 292 5.11 23.87 -16.75
CA GLU A 292 4.17 22.89 -17.32
C GLU A 292 4.92 21.76 -18.03
N ARG A 293 5.92 22.08 -18.86
CA ARG A 293 6.77 21.06 -19.51
C ARG A 293 7.43 20.15 -18.49
N ARG A 294 8.06 20.71 -17.45
CA ARG A 294 8.70 19.92 -16.39
C ARG A 294 7.69 18.98 -15.71
N ARG A 295 6.53 19.50 -15.34
CA ARG A 295 5.45 18.74 -14.69
C ARG A 295 4.92 17.61 -15.57
N MET A 296 4.70 17.89 -16.83
CA MET A 296 4.22 16.89 -17.81
C MET A 296 5.28 15.82 -18.09
N MET A 297 6.55 16.20 -18.23
CA MET A 297 7.66 15.26 -18.38
C MET A 297 7.73 14.28 -17.20
N CYS A 298 7.66 14.76 -15.97
CA CYS A 298 7.64 13.91 -14.77
C CYS A 298 6.46 12.92 -14.82
N ARG A 299 5.26 13.40 -15.15
CA ARG A 299 4.06 12.56 -15.26
C ARG A 299 4.19 11.52 -16.38
N TYR A 300 4.65 11.95 -17.57
CA TYR A 300 4.87 11.05 -18.71
C TYR A 300 5.87 9.96 -18.37
N ASN A 301 7.04 10.32 -17.83
CA ASN A 301 8.08 9.38 -17.47
C ASN A 301 7.61 8.39 -16.40
N SER A 302 6.79 8.83 -15.45
CA SER A 302 6.17 7.95 -14.46
C SER A 302 5.27 6.88 -15.10
N TYR A 303 4.39 7.28 -16.05
CA TYR A 303 3.56 6.30 -16.76
C TYR A 303 4.38 5.39 -17.67
N MET A 304 5.36 5.93 -18.40
CA MET A 304 6.21 5.13 -19.27
C MET A 304 7.10 4.16 -18.48
N GLY A 305 7.56 4.55 -17.29
CA GLY A 305 8.24 3.67 -16.36
C GLY A 305 7.38 2.45 -16.01
N LEU A 306 6.13 2.65 -15.62
CA LEU A 306 5.20 1.55 -15.35
C LEU A 306 4.93 0.70 -16.62
N LEU A 307 4.66 1.35 -17.73
CA LEU A 307 4.33 0.67 -19.01
C LEU A 307 5.52 -0.13 -19.56
N SER A 308 6.76 0.29 -19.28
CA SER A 308 7.97 -0.39 -19.77
C SER A 308 8.16 -1.79 -19.19
N HIS A 309 7.54 -2.09 -18.06
CA HIS A 309 7.66 -3.37 -17.35
C HIS A 309 6.61 -4.42 -17.78
N CYS A 310 5.75 -4.09 -18.72
CA CYS A 310 4.66 -4.97 -19.17
C CYS A 310 4.48 -4.92 -20.69
N SER A 311 3.62 -5.81 -21.22
CA SER A 311 3.27 -5.84 -22.65
C SER A 311 2.46 -4.61 -23.03
N SER A 312 3.14 -3.55 -23.46
CA SER A 312 2.56 -2.22 -23.65
C SER A 312 3.03 -1.50 -24.93
N TYR A 313 3.74 -2.17 -25.84
CA TYR A 313 4.29 -1.53 -27.03
C TYR A 313 3.24 -0.73 -27.82
N LYS A 314 2.09 -1.34 -28.12
CA LYS A 314 1.01 -0.67 -28.85
C LYS A 314 0.50 0.60 -28.14
N ILE A 315 0.44 0.55 -26.81
CA ILE A 315 0.00 1.69 -25.99
C ILE A 315 1.06 2.79 -26.01
N ARG A 316 2.33 2.44 -25.77
CA ARG A 316 3.45 3.40 -25.80
C ARG A 316 3.57 4.07 -27.17
N ARG A 317 3.43 3.29 -28.27
CA ARG A 317 3.42 3.83 -29.64
C ARG A 317 2.24 4.79 -29.87
N LYS A 318 1.03 4.45 -29.37
CA LYS A 318 -0.12 5.35 -29.46
C LYS A 318 0.09 6.62 -28.65
N THR A 319 0.60 6.50 -27.43
CA THR A 319 0.93 7.64 -26.55
C THR A 319 1.96 8.55 -27.23
N TRP A 320 3.01 7.97 -27.83
CA TRP A 320 4.03 8.71 -28.57
C TRP A 320 3.45 9.51 -29.74
N ARG A 321 2.55 8.91 -30.52
CA ARG A 321 1.89 9.61 -31.63
C ARG A 321 1.01 10.78 -31.19
N LEU A 322 0.37 10.66 -30.04
CA LEU A 322 -0.49 11.70 -29.47
C LEU A 322 0.29 12.92 -28.94
N LEU A 323 1.60 12.80 -28.74
CA LEU A 323 2.45 13.93 -28.36
C LEU A 323 2.65 14.93 -29.51
N GLY A 324 2.30 14.61 -30.74
CA GLY A 324 2.49 15.50 -31.89
C GLY A 324 3.93 15.96 -32.05
N ASP A 325 4.17 17.26 -32.12
CA ASP A 325 5.49 17.86 -32.31
C ASP A 325 6.48 17.57 -31.15
N TYR A 326 5.95 17.23 -29.95
CA TYR A 326 6.78 16.82 -28.80
C TYR A 326 7.26 15.36 -28.89
N SER A 327 6.87 14.60 -29.90
CA SER A 327 7.30 13.19 -30.08
C SER A 327 8.82 13.05 -30.26
N GLY A 328 9.49 14.06 -30.82
CA GLY A 328 10.93 14.07 -31.06
C GLY A 328 11.80 14.07 -29.78
N ILE A 329 11.24 14.49 -28.63
CA ILE A 329 11.95 14.48 -27.34
C ILE A 329 11.85 13.14 -26.59
N VAL A 330 11.11 12.17 -27.14
CA VAL A 330 10.97 10.83 -26.53
C VAL A 330 12.06 9.91 -27.09
N ASN A 331 12.70 9.15 -26.22
CA ASN A 331 13.72 8.21 -26.64
C ASN A 331 13.18 7.14 -27.61
N ILE A 332 14.07 6.54 -28.43
CA ILE A 332 13.74 5.58 -29.49
C ILE A 332 12.89 4.38 -28.99
N ASN A 333 13.03 4.02 -27.72
CA ASN A 333 12.25 2.94 -27.10
C ASN A 333 10.88 3.38 -26.59
N MET A 334 10.51 4.64 -26.78
CA MET A 334 9.28 5.26 -26.28
C MET A 334 9.03 5.02 -24.78
N LYS A 335 10.11 5.01 -23.98
CA LYS A 335 10.06 4.71 -22.54
C LYS A 335 10.29 5.92 -21.66
N LYS A 336 10.94 6.96 -22.18
CA LYS A 336 11.33 8.14 -21.42
C LYS A 336 11.45 9.34 -22.34
N ILE A 337 11.08 10.52 -21.85
CA ILE A 337 11.49 11.79 -22.45
C ILE A 337 12.95 12.01 -22.05
N ALA A 338 13.80 12.27 -23.04
CA ALA A 338 15.16 12.72 -22.80
C ALA A 338 15.10 14.15 -22.21
N VAL A 339 15.94 14.39 -21.20
CA VAL A 339 16.13 15.72 -20.60
C VAL A 339 17.24 16.41 -21.35
#